data_ee573e19cdcdb24304a2d1ca93841fae
#
_entry.id   ee573e19cdcdb24304a2d1ca93841fae
#
_cell.length_a   1.000
_cell.length_b   1.000
_cell.length_c   1.000
_cell.angle_alpha   90.00
_cell.angle_beta   90.00
_cell.angle_gamma   90.00
#
_symmetry.space_group_name_H-M   'P 1'
#
loop_
_entity.id
_entity.type
_entity.pdbx_description
1 polymer ?
#
loop_
_entity_poly.entity_id
_entity_poly.type
_entity_poly.pdbx_seq_one_letter_code
_entity_poly.pdbx_strand_id
1 'polypeptide(L)'
;MTTRQQTKRLPPALGPLDNPLKGWAAYWFSWLTHYYQPVSMNFWYVSWRELEPNPQDYQFAQWAQSWDKTQPDTRENHGVFRVYLDYPSQPTGVPQWLIDQGVEMRPYSDYGGGLSPDYDDPRLVQALTRFIQALGAYFNNRPRVAFVQLGFLGFWGEWHTWPRTELFASDATQRTVVDEMRAAFPNKILQARTANGYLGVHPWLGYHDDMFPEDTDGGEA
;
A
#
# COMPACT_ATOMS: atom_id res chain seq x y z
N MET A 1 40.27 -12.39 -19.51
CA MET A 1 39.94 -13.26 -18.35
C MET A 1 38.55 -13.80 -18.55
N THR A 2 38.41 -15.09 -18.79
CA THR A 2 37.11 -15.72 -19.04
C THR A 2 36.47 -16.02 -17.67
N THR A 3 35.39 -15.34 -17.34
CA THR A 3 34.63 -15.61 -16.12
C THR A 3 33.98 -16.97 -16.25
N ARG A 4 34.40 -17.90 -15.42
CA ARG A 4 33.84 -19.27 -15.39
C ARG A 4 32.46 -19.19 -14.70
N GLN A 5 31.39 -19.35 -15.46
CA GLN A 5 30.04 -19.43 -14.92
C GLN A 5 29.90 -20.72 -14.12
N GLN A 6 29.62 -20.62 -12.82
CA GLN A 6 29.32 -21.79 -11.98
C GLN A 6 27.79 -21.94 -11.89
N THR A 7 27.30 -23.03 -12.42
CA THR A 7 25.89 -23.42 -12.24
C THR A 7 25.79 -24.39 -11.06
N LYS A 8 25.07 -23.97 -10.01
CA LYS A 8 24.77 -24.81 -8.86
C LYS A 8 23.31 -25.30 -8.96
N ARG A 9 23.12 -26.60 -9.08
CA ARG A 9 21.80 -27.21 -9.03
C ARG A 9 21.39 -27.31 -7.55
N LEU A 10 20.35 -26.58 -7.15
CA LEU A 10 19.78 -26.66 -5.81
C LEU A 10 18.80 -27.84 -5.74
N PRO A 11 18.80 -28.62 -4.67
CA PRO A 11 17.78 -29.66 -4.46
C PRO A 11 16.42 -28.98 -4.25
N PRO A 12 15.30 -29.65 -4.59
CA PRO A 12 13.98 -29.17 -4.27
C PRO A 12 13.84 -28.93 -2.77
N ALA A 13 13.33 -27.79 -2.37
CA ALA A 13 13.00 -27.53 -0.99
C ALA A 13 11.73 -28.34 -0.64
N LEU A 14 11.86 -29.29 0.26
CA LEU A 14 10.74 -29.98 0.90
C LEU A 14 10.35 -29.16 2.14
N GLY A 15 9.52 -28.17 1.96
CA GLY A 15 9.03 -27.33 3.05
C GLY A 15 7.56 -26.99 2.87
N PRO A 16 6.88 -26.55 3.92
CA PRO A 16 5.51 -26.12 3.79
C PRO A 16 5.42 -24.97 2.80
N LEU A 17 4.54 -25.11 1.80
CA LEU A 17 4.29 -24.09 0.78
C LEU A 17 3.50 -22.91 1.36
N ASP A 18 2.85 -23.12 2.48
CA ASP A 18 2.01 -22.20 3.25
C ASP A 18 2.74 -21.55 4.42
N ASN A 19 4.07 -21.46 4.35
CA ASN A 19 4.86 -20.79 5.38
C ASN A 19 4.40 -19.33 5.57
N PRO A 20 4.03 -18.91 6.78
CA PRO A 20 3.61 -17.55 7.07
C PRO A 20 4.60 -16.50 6.53
N LEU A 21 4.07 -15.41 5.96
CA LEU A 21 4.84 -14.29 5.40
C LEU A 21 5.76 -14.66 4.23
N LYS A 22 5.50 -15.78 3.56
CA LYS A 22 6.24 -16.23 2.39
C LYS A 22 5.27 -16.75 1.33
N GLY A 23 5.51 -16.40 0.07
CA GLY A 23 4.70 -16.81 -1.07
C GLY A 23 3.75 -15.72 -1.55
N TRP A 24 2.64 -16.14 -2.12
CA TRP A 24 1.68 -15.26 -2.76
C TRP A 24 0.79 -14.53 -1.75
N ALA A 25 0.48 -13.26 -2.05
CA ALA A 25 -0.59 -12.52 -1.41
C ALA A 25 -1.78 -12.43 -2.36
N ALA A 26 -2.88 -13.08 -2.00
CA ALA A 26 -4.07 -13.08 -2.83
C ALA A 26 -4.88 -11.79 -2.64
N TYR A 27 -5.43 -11.24 -3.71
CA TYR A 27 -6.39 -10.13 -3.60
C TYR A 27 -7.63 -10.58 -2.84
N TRP A 28 -8.01 -9.85 -1.81
CA TRP A 28 -9.12 -10.22 -0.94
C TRP A 28 -10.50 -10.24 -1.63
N PHE A 29 -10.69 -9.38 -2.63
CA PHE A 29 -11.93 -9.29 -3.41
C PHE A 29 -11.86 -10.07 -4.72
N SER A 30 -10.87 -10.95 -4.87
CA SER A 30 -10.79 -11.79 -6.04
C SER A 30 -12.01 -12.70 -6.11
N TRP A 31 -12.72 -12.65 -7.19
CA TRP A 31 -13.83 -13.53 -7.60
C TRP A 31 -13.35 -14.97 -7.86
N LEU A 32 -12.04 -15.20 -7.85
CA LEU A 32 -11.44 -16.51 -7.83
C LEU A 32 -11.68 -17.13 -6.45
N THR A 33 -12.70 -17.96 -6.35
CA THR A 33 -13.08 -18.64 -5.13
C THR A 33 -12.11 -19.75 -4.72
N HIS A 34 -11.19 -20.14 -5.60
CA HIS A 34 -10.20 -21.16 -5.34
C HIS A 34 -8.86 -20.79 -5.94
N TYR A 35 -7.85 -20.74 -5.09
CA TYR A 35 -6.46 -20.69 -5.51
C TYR A 35 -5.89 -22.11 -5.52
N TYR A 36 -5.28 -22.52 -6.64
CA TYR A 36 -4.58 -23.80 -6.72
C TYR A 36 -3.28 -23.82 -5.92
N GLN A 37 -2.76 -22.64 -5.63
CA GLN A 37 -1.55 -22.44 -4.85
C GLN A 37 -1.91 -22.09 -3.42
N PRO A 38 -1.19 -22.64 -2.41
CA PRO A 38 -1.34 -22.19 -1.04
C PRO A 38 -0.98 -20.71 -0.94
N VAL A 39 -1.83 -19.95 -0.27
CA VAL A 39 -1.59 -18.52 0.03
C VAL A 39 -1.58 -18.31 1.53
N SER A 40 -0.58 -17.61 2.04
CA SER A 40 -0.43 -17.30 3.46
C SER A 40 -0.72 -15.82 3.78
N MET A 41 -0.95 -15.03 2.75
CA MET A 41 -1.21 -13.60 2.85
C MET A 41 -2.37 -13.20 1.95
N ASN A 42 -3.11 -12.18 2.38
CA ASN A 42 -4.11 -11.50 1.57
C ASN A 42 -3.73 -10.03 1.44
N PHE A 43 -3.98 -9.46 0.27
CA PHE A 43 -3.71 -8.08 -0.03
C PHE A 43 -5.01 -7.27 -0.08
N TRP A 44 -5.02 -6.09 0.58
CA TRP A 44 -6.16 -5.17 0.62
C TRP A 44 -5.77 -3.77 0.15
N TYR A 45 -6.52 -3.26 -0.80
CA TYR A 45 -6.66 -1.83 -1.02
C TYR A 45 -7.82 -1.30 -0.21
N VAL A 46 -7.65 -0.12 0.37
CA VAL A 46 -8.72 0.58 1.08
C VAL A 46 -8.54 2.09 0.92
N SER A 47 -9.64 2.79 0.72
CA SER A 47 -9.59 4.25 0.67
C SER A 47 -9.50 4.85 2.09
N TRP A 48 -8.83 5.99 2.21
CA TRP A 48 -8.88 6.74 3.45
C TRP A 48 -10.33 7.15 3.82
N ARG A 49 -11.13 7.52 2.81
CA ARG A 49 -12.55 7.87 2.96
C ARG A 49 -13.36 6.78 3.67
N GLU A 50 -13.12 5.51 3.34
CA GLU A 50 -13.81 4.39 4.01
C GLU A 50 -13.35 4.22 5.46
N LEU A 51 -12.08 4.48 5.74
CA LEU A 51 -11.51 4.29 7.07
C LEU A 51 -11.78 5.47 8.02
N GLU A 52 -12.05 6.67 7.49
CA GLU A 52 -12.35 7.89 8.26
C GLU A 52 -13.46 8.69 7.57
N PRO A 53 -14.70 8.21 7.59
CA PRO A 53 -15.83 8.90 6.93
C PRO A 53 -16.14 10.27 7.55
N ASN A 54 -15.85 10.47 8.83
CA ASN A 54 -15.94 11.74 9.53
C ASN A 54 -14.62 12.01 10.28
N PRO A 55 -14.30 13.27 10.64
CA PRO A 55 -13.06 13.59 11.34
C PRO A 55 -12.86 12.75 12.60
N GLN A 56 -11.78 11.96 12.64
CA GLN A 56 -11.38 11.09 13.75
C GLN A 56 -12.37 9.94 14.07
N ASP A 57 -13.34 9.68 13.18
CA ASP A 57 -14.24 8.53 13.27
C ASP A 57 -13.63 7.35 12.49
N TYR A 58 -12.73 6.62 13.14
CA TYR A 58 -11.94 5.57 12.50
C TYR A 58 -12.66 4.23 12.47
N GLN A 59 -12.90 3.71 11.26
CA GLN A 59 -13.60 2.43 11.02
C GLN A 59 -12.65 1.22 11.01
N PHE A 60 -11.48 1.32 11.65
CA PHE A 60 -10.46 0.28 11.65
C PHE A 60 -10.93 -1.08 12.17
N ALA A 61 -11.75 -1.07 13.22
CA ALA A 61 -12.26 -2.31 13.80
C ALA A 61 -13.23 -3.03 12.86
N GLN A 62 -14.13 -2.28 12.23
CA GLN A 62 -15.07 -2.81 11.26
C GLN A 62 -14.34 -3.35 10.03
N TRP A 63 -13.36 -2.60 9.54
CA TRP A 63 -12.55 -3.02 8.42
C TRP A 63 -11.74 -4.29 8.72
N ALA A 64 -11.07 -4.35 9.86
CA ALA A 64 -10.33 -5.55 10.28
C ALA A 64 -11.25 -6.78 10.43
N GLN A 65 -12.49 -6.60 10.91
CA GLN A 65 -13.47 -7.68 10.98
C GLN A 65 -13.92 -8.18 9.59
N SER A 66 -13.88 -7.32 8.56
CA SER A 66 -14.23 -7.74 7.20
C SER A 66 -13.23 -8.75 6.64
N TRP A 67 -11.99 -8.74 7.14
CA TRP A 67 -10.96 -9.71 6.72
C TRP A 67 -11.31 -11.16 7.06
N ASP A 68 -12.12 -11.36 8.09
CA ASP A 68 -12.57 -12.70 8.52
C ASP A 68 -13.74 -13.22 7.68
N LYS A 69 -14.42 -12.33 6.96
CA LYS A 69 -15.58 -12.69 6.12
C LYS A 69 -15.18 -13.13 4.71
N THR A 70 -13.94 -12.89 4.33
CA THR A 70 -13.43 -13.29 3.04
C THR A 70 -12.99 -14.74 3.11
N GLN A 71 -13.41 -15.53 2.22
CA GLN A 71 -13.10 -16.95 1.96
C GLN A 71 -12.69 -17.80 3.18
N PRO A 72 -13.43 -18.87 3.50
CA PRO A 72 -13.18 -19.74 4.65
C PRO A 72 -11.74 -20.22 4.77
N ASP A 73 -11.09 -20.47 3.61
CA ASP A 73 -9.75 -21.06 3.53
C ASP A 73 -8.61 -20.04 3.73
N THR A 74 -8.90 -18.74 3.75
CA THR A 74 -7.89 -17.67 3.87
C THR A 74 -8.07 -16.80 5.12
N ARG A 75 -9.00 -17.13 5.99
CA ARG A 75 -9.34 -16.30 7.17
C ARG A 75 -8.19 -16.16 8.18
N GLU A 76 -7.23 -17.07 8.17
CA GLU A 76 -6.05 -17.02 9.03
C GLU A 76 -4.83 -16.40 8.35
N ASN A 77 -4.96 -16.05 7.07
CA ASN A 77 -3.86 -15.43 6.34
C ASN A 77 -3.49 -14.07 6.92
N HIS A 78 -2.22 -13.76 6.82
CA HIS A 78 -1.73 -12.45 7.23
C HIS A 78 -2.17 -11.37 6.23
N GLY A 79 -2.45 -10.18 6.74
CA GLY A 79 -2.84 -9.03 5.93
C GLY A 79 -1.64 -8.24 5.43
N VAL A 80 -1.66 -7.92 4.14
CA VAL A 80 -0.85 -6.88 3.53
C VAL A 80 -1.81 -5.82 3.04
N PHE A 81 -1.60 -4.54 3.34
CA PHE A 81 -2.54 -3.52 2.91
C PHE A 81 -1.88 -2.22 2.49
N ARG A 82 -2.61 -1.49 1.64
CA ARG A 82 -2.30 -0.15 1.17
C ARG A 82 -3.53 0.74 1.29
N VAL A 83 -3.36 1.90 1.90
CA VAL A 83 -4.39 2.95 1.92
C VAL A 83 -4.13 3.91 0.77
N TYR A 84 -5.16 4.29 0.03
CA TYR A 84 -5.04 5.22 -1.09
C TYR A 84 -5.92 6.47 -0.90
N LEU A 85 -5.48 7.57 -1.53
CA LEU A 85 -6.23 8.81 -1.68
C LEU A 85 -6.72 8.98 -3.12
N ASP A 86 -5.91 8.54 -4.07
CA ASP A 86 -6.20 8.63 -5.49
C ASP A 86 -6.12 7.24 -6.12
N TYR A 87 -7.18 6.85 -6.79
CA TYR A 87 -7.26 5.60 -7.54
C TYR A 87 -7.91 5.89 -8.89
N PRO A 88 -7.14 5.95 -10.00
CA PRO A 88 -7.67 6.16 -11.33
C PRO A 88 -8.86 5.23 -11.63
N SER A 89 -9.86 5.76 -12.32
CA SER A 89 -11.12 5.10 -12.65
C SER A 89 -12.05 4.76 -11.45
N GLN A 90 -11.69 5.18 -10.23
CA GLN A 90 -12.51 4.99 -9.04
C GLN A 90 -12.87 6.34 -8.39
N PRO A 91 -13.89 6.40 -7.54
CA PRO A 91 -14.12 7.57 -6.70
C PRO A 91 -12.90 7.89 -5.84
N THR A 92 -12.66 9.19 -5.62
CA THR A 92 -11.53 9.62 -4.78
C THR A 92 -11.56 8.99 -3.38
N GLY A 93 -10.40 8.55 -2.90
CA GLY A 93 -10.20 8.05 -1.54
C GLY A 93 -10.03 9.14 -0.48
N VAL A 94 -10.01 10.41 -0.87
CA VAL A 94 -9.95 11.52 0.09
C VAL A 94 -11.26 11.65 0.84
N PRO A 95 -11.27 11.71 2.18
CA PRO A 95 -12.48 11.91 2.97
C PRO A 95 -13.27 13.14 2.54
N GLN A 96 -14.60 13.01 2.44
CA GLN A 96 -15.46 14.11 1.97
C GLN A 96 -15.33 15.37 2.82
N TRP A 97 -15.19 15.21 4.13
CA TRP A 97 -15.06 16.34 5.04
C TRP A 97 -13.80 17.21 4.79
N LEU A 98 -12.71 16.64 4.23
CA LEU A 98 -11.53 17.40 3.80
C LEU A 98 -11.83 18.23 2.55
N ILE A 99 -12.54 17.65 1.61
CA ILE A 99 -12.99 18.34 0.39
C ILE A 99 -13.93 19.50 0.78
N ASP A 100 -14.85 19.26 1.70
CA ASP A 100 -15.77 20.28 2.21
C ASP A 100 -15.05 21.40 2.98
N GLN A 101 -13.88 21.12 3.56
CA GLN A 101 -12.98 22.11 4.16
C GLN A 101 -12.14 22.88 3.13
N GLY A 102 -12.29 22.55 1.84
CA GLY A 102 -11.66 23.28 0.74
C GLY A 102 -10.29 22.74 0.33
N VAL A 103 -9.96 21.46 0.61
CA VAL A 103 -8.82 20.80 -0.03
C VAL A 103 -9.08 20.72 -1.54
N GLU A 104 -8.17 21.28 -2.34
CA GLU A 104 -8.31 21.27 -3.80
C GLU A 104 -8.22 19.87 -4.36
N MET A 105 -9.15 19.55 -5.27
CA MET A 105 -9.17 18.30 -6.03
C MET A 105 -8.93 18.60 -7.50
N ARG A 106 -7.86 18.07 -8.07
CA ARG A 106 -7.39 18.33 -9.42
C ARG A 106 -7.81 17.21 -10.35
N PRO A 107 -8.68 17.46 -11.33
CA PRO A 107 -9.12 16.42 -12.25
C PRO A 107 -8.04 16.04 -13.26
N TYR A 108 -8.02 14.77 -13.63
CA TYR A 108 -7.18 14.23 -14.71
C TYR A 108 -7.96 13.17 -15.50
N SER A 109 -7.47 12.81 -16.70
CA SER A 109 -8.12 11.85 -17.61
C SER A 109 -7.32 10.56 -17.83
N ASP A 110 -6.09 10.52 -17.37
CA ASP A 110 -5.21 9.37 -17.53
C ASP A 110 -5.75 8.15 -16.79
N TYR A 111 -5.49 6.95 -17.30
CA TYR A 111 -5.92 5.67 -16.69
C TYR A 111 -7.42 5.56 -16.38
N GLY A 112 -8.25 6.24 -17.16
CA GLY A 112 -9.71 6.28 -16.95
C GLY A 112 -10.19 7.45 -16.09
N GLY A 113 -9.27 8.34 -15.69
CA GLY A 113 -9.58 9.59 -15.01
C GLY A 113 -9.77 9.47 -13.51
N GLY A 114 -9.70 10.61 -12.84
CA GLY A 114 -9.88 10.70 -11.40
C GLY A 114 -9.75 12.12 -10.88
N LEU A 115 -9.63 12.22 -9.56
CA LEU A 115 -9.44 13.46 -8.81
C LEU A 115 -8.26 13.30 -7.86
N SER A 116 -7.13 13.91 -8.20
CA SER A 116 -5.94 13.95 -7.34
C SER A 116 -6.06 15.11 -6.36
N PRO A 117 -5.82 14.92 -5.06
CA PRO A 117 -5.81 16.04 -4.13
C PRO A 117 -4.57 16.92 -4.35
N ASP A 118 -4.64 18.16 -3.90
CA ASP A 118 -3.43 18.91 -3.60
C ASP A 118 -2.76 18.27 -2.39
N TYR A 119 -1.78 17.40 -2.65
CA TYR A 119 -1.05 16.68 -1.59
C TYR A 119 -0.28 17.60 -0.64
N ASP A 120 -0.02 18.85 -1.05
CA ASP A 120 0.71 19.82 -0.25
C ASP A 120 -0.20 20.77 0.53
N ASP A 121 -1.52 20.62 0.43
CA ASP A 121 -2.47 21.38 1.25
C ASP A 121 -2.22 21.11 2.75
N PRO A 122 -1.93 22.13 3.55
CA PRO A 122 -1.61 21.95 4.97
C PRO A 122 -2.71 21.22 5.77
N ARG A 123 -3.98 21.38 5.37
CA ARG A 123 -5.13 20.69 6.00
C ARG A 123 -5.06 19.19 5.72
N LEU A 124 -4.76 18.83 4.46
CA LEU A 124 -4.59 17.44 4.08
C LEU A 124 -3.42 16.80 4.82
N VAL A 125 -2.25 17.44 4.80
CA VAL A 125 -1.02 16.93 5.45
C VAL A 125 -1.25 16.75 6.95
N GLN A 126 -1.85 17.74 7.63
CA GLN A 126 -2.14 17.66 9.06
C GLN A 126 -3.13 16.52 9.39
N ALA A 127 -4.18 16.37 8.58
CA ALA A 127 -5.15 15.30 8.78
C ALA A 127 -4.54 13.92 8.50
N LEU A 128 -3.73 13.82 7.45
CA LEU A 128 -3.05 12.57 7.08
C LEU A 128 -2.06 12.12 8.17
N THR A 129 -1.30 13.03 8.74
CA THR A 129 -0.42 12.75 9.89
C THR A 129 -1.22 12.14 11.05
N ARG A 130 -2.33 12.76 11.46
CA ARG A 130 -3.19 12.22 12.53
C ARG A 130 -3.76 10.85 12.17
N PHE A 131 -4.19 10.68 10.92
CA PHE A 131 -4.72 9.40 10.44
C PHE A 131 -3.66 8.29 10.50
N ILE A 132 -2.43 8.56 10.03
CA ILE A 132 -1.32 7.60 10.08
C ILE A 132 -1.01 7.19 11.52
N GLN A 133 -0.97 8.14 12.45
CA GLN A 133 -0.75 7.87 13.87
C GLN A 133 -1.86 6.97 14.45
N ALA A 134 -3.12 7.26 14.15
CA ALA A 134 -4.26 6.44 14.58
C ALA A 134 -4.23 5.04 13.94
N LEU A 135 -3.88 4.94 12.66
CA LEU A 135 -3.73 3.68 11.93
C LEU A 135 -2.65 2.81 12.57
N GLY A 136 -1.49 3.41 12.89
CA GLY A 136 -0.41 2.73 13.59
C GLY A 136 -0.80 2.29 15.00
N ALA A 137 -1.46 3.15 15.77
CA ALA A 137 -1.94 2.80 17.11
C ALA A 137 -2.86 1.57 17.09
N TYR A 138 -3.64 1.41 16.01
CA TYR A 138 -4.53 0.27 15.87
C TYR A 138 -3.84 -0.99 15.31
N PHE A 139 -3.01 -0.86 14.25
CA PHE A 139 -2.51 -2.02 13.49
C PHE A 139 -1.07 -2.44 13.80
N ASN A 140 -0.24 -1.57 14.37
CA ASN A 140 1.20 -1.87 14.58
C ASN A 140 1.45 -3.15 15.39
N ASN A 141 0.64 -3.42 16.40
CA ASN A 141 0.81 -4.59 17.28
C ASN A 141 -0.13 -5.76 16.95
N ARG A 142 -0.86 -5.70 15.83
CA ARG A 142 -1.75 -6.80 15.44
C ARG A 142 -0.97 -7.90 14.73
N PRO A 143 -0.94 -9.14 15.28
CA PRO A 143 -0.16 -10.24 14.70
C PRO A 143 -0.58 -10.58 13.27
N ARG A 144 -1.85 -10.39 12.94
CA ARG A 144 -2.41 -10.69 11.63
C ARG A 144 -1.96 -9.72 10.52
N VAL A 145 -1.42 -8.57 10.85
CA VAL A 145 -0.81 -7.65 9.88
C VAL A 145 0.62 -8.09 9.60
N ALA A 146 0.90 -8.47 8.35
CA ALA A 146 2.23 -8.85 7.89
C ALA A 146 3.07 -7.63 7.53
N PHE A 147 2.62 -6.95 6.48
CA PHE A 147 3.30 -5.81 5.89
C PHE A 147 2.32 -4.65 5.75
N VAL A 148 2.84 -3.42 5.84
CA VAL A 148 2.08 -2.22 5.53
C VAL A 148 2.78 -1.52 4.38
N GLN A 149 2.09 -1.33 3.27
CA GLN A 149 2.66 -0.62 2.14
C GLN A 149 2.56 0.88 2.35
N LEU A 150 3.63 1.61 1.98
CA LEU A 150 3.58 3.06 1.88
C LEU A 150 2.58 3.41 0.79
N GLY A 151 1.39 3.76 1.22
CA GLY A 151 0.31 4.19 0.36
C GLY A 151 0.20 5.71 0.32
N PHE A 152 -1.02 6.20 0.31
CA PHE A 152 -1.47 7.58 0.40
C PHE A 152 -1.14 8.45 -0.81
N LEU A 153 0.12 8.49 -1.24
CA LEU A 153 0.58 9.45 -2.25
C LEU A 153 0.54 8.83 -3.66
N GLY A 154 0.06 9.62 -4.61
CA GLY A 154 0.05 9.27 -6.03
C GLY A 154 -1.07 8.32 -6.42
N PHE A 155 -1.08 7.96 -7.70
CA PHE A 155 -2.04 7.04 -8.28
C PHE A 155 -1.90 5.67 -7.61
N TRP A 156 -3.02 5.05 -7.24
CA TRP A 156 -3.09 3.78 -6.50
C TRP A 156 -2.31 3.77 -5.18
N GLY A 157 -1.85 4.93 -4.69
CA GLY A 157 -0.91 5.01 -3.57
C GLY A 157 0.48 4.46 -3.90
N GLU A 158 0.93 4.52 -5.15
CA GLU A 158 2.19 3.95 -5.65
C GLU A 158 3.34 4.94 -5.76
N TRP A 159 3.16 6.13 -5.20
CA TRP A 159 4.20 7.16 -5.14
C TRP A 159 4.62 7.71 -6.51
N HIS A 160 3.68 7.77 -7.43
CA HIS A 160 3.80 8.45 -8.72
C HIS A 160 2.44 8.96 -9.20
N THR A 161 2.46 9.93 -10.10
CA THR A 161 1.27 10.41 -10.82
C THR A 161 1.53 10.43 -12.33
N TRP A 162 2.43 9.55 -12.80
CA TRP A 162 2.77 9.48 -14.21
C TRP A 162 1.53 9.28 -15.08
N PRO A 163 1.39 10.01 -16.22
CA PRO A 163 2.32 11.00 -16.76
C PRO A 163 2.15 12.44 -16.19
N ARG A 164 1.26 12.63 -15.20
CA ARG A 164 0.87 13.92 -14.62
C ARG A 164 1.74 14.25 -13.39
N THR A 165 3.06 14.36 -13.60
CA THR A 165 4.03 14.53 -12.49
C THR A 165 3.80 15.81 -11.67
N GLU A 166 3.15 16.82 -12.26
CA GLU A 166 2.76 18.06 -11.59
C GLU A 166 1.66 17.88 -10.51
N LEU A 167 1.00 16.74 -10.50
CA LEU A 167 -0.01 16.40 -9.47
C LEU A 167 0.62 15.75 -8.25
N PHE A 168 1.90 15.35 -8.31
CA PHE A 168 2.52 14.61 -7.22
C PHE A 168 2.92 15.51 -6.04
N ALA A 169 3.02 14.89 -4.87
CA ALA A 169 3.42 15.53 -3.62
C ALA A 169 4.86 16.09 -3.69
N SER A 170 5.07 17.24 -3.06
CA SER A 170 6.42 17.78 -2.88
C SER A 170 7.31 16.87 -2.02
N ASP A 171 8.61 17.05 -2.11
CA ASP A 171 9.59 16.35 -1.25
C ASP A 171 9.30 16.53 0.24
N ALA A 172 8.76 17.68 0.66
CA ALA A 172 8.43 17.96 2.05
C ALA A 172 7.28 17.07 2.54
N THR A 173 6.22 16.94 1.75
CA THR A 173 5.09 16.06 2.04
C THR A 173 5.49 14.61 2.00
N GLN A 174 6.28 14.20 1.00
CA GLN A 174 6.81 12.83 0.92
C GLN A 174 7.59 12.45 2.19
N ARG A 175 8.50 13.32 2.66
CA ARG A 175 9.27 13.11 3.90
C ARG A 175 8.35 12.99 5.11
N THR A 176 7.39 13.88 5.23
CA THR A 176 6.42 13.83 6.33
C THR A 176 5.69 12.49 6.38
N VAL A 177 5.20 12.00 5.24
CA VAL A 177 4.48 10.71 5.19
C VAL A 177 5.39 9.53 5.55
N VAL A 178 6.63 9.49 5.04
CA VAL A 178 7.59 8.42 5.36
C VAL A 178 7.93 8.40 6.86
N ASP A 179 8.23 9.56 7.43
CA ASP A 179 8.63 9.70 8.82
C ASP A 179 7.47 9.33 9.76
N GLU A 180 6.25 9.79 9.46
CA GLU A 180 5.06 9.43 10.24
C GLU A 180 4.74 7.93 10.14
N MET A 181 4.83 7.34 8.95
CA MET A 181 4.64 5.90 8.78
C MET A 181 5.69 5.10 9.57
N ARG A 182 6.94 5.51 9.52
CA ARG A 182 8.02 4.87 10.29
C ARG A 182 7.77 4.96 11.80
N ALA A 183 7.34 6.13 12.28
CA ALA A 183 7.02 6.34 13.68
C ALA A 183 5.79 5.54 14.14
N ALA A 184 4.76 5.46 13.30
CA ALA A 184 3.50 4.79 13.60
C ALA A 184 3.61 3.26 13.59
N PHE A 185 4.53 2.70 12.78
CA PHE A 185 4.67 1.26 12.59
C PHE A 185 6.07 0.70 12.95
N PRO A 186 6.58 0.94 14.17
CA PRO A 186 7.92 0.48 14.54
C PRO A 186 8.07 -1.06 14.58
N ASN A 187 6.97 -1.81 14.70
CA ASN A 187 6.94 -3.26 14.79
C ASN A 187 6.48 -3.94 13.48
N LYS A 188 6.37 -3.19 12.39
CA LYS A 188 5.96 -3.72 11.08
C LYS A 188 7.04 -3.45 10.03
N ILE A 189 7.08 -4.33 9.04
CA ILE A 189 7.85 -4.08 7.83
C ILE A 189 7.00 -3.19 6.93
N LEU A 190 7.55 -2.01 6.63
CA LEU A 190 6.97 -1.11 5.65
C LEU A 190 7.56 -1.42 4.27
N GLN A 191 6.73 -1.32 3.23
CA GLN A 191 7.13 -1.59 1.86
C GLN A 191 6.76 -0.41 0.95
N ALA A 192 7.64 -0.07 0.02
CA ALA A 192 7.38 0.90 -1.05
C ALA A 192 7.33 0.20 -2.41
N ARG A 193 6.63 0.79 -3.38
CA ARG A 193 6.54 0.28 -4.76
C ARG A 193 7.88 0.40 -5.49
N THR A 194 8.61 1.48 -5.25
CA THR A 194 9.88 1.77 -5.92
C THR A 194 10.94 2.24 -4.94
N ALA A 195 12.22 2.02 -5.32
CA ALA A 195 13.40 2.46 -4.55
C ALA A 195 13.93 3.82 -5.01
N ASN A 196 13.07 4.69 -5.53
CA ASN A 196 13.46 5.96 -6.11
C ASN A 196 13.54 7.09 -5.07
N GLY A 197 14.35 8.11 -5.38
CA GLY A 197 14.42 9.36 -4.62
C GLY A 197 14.61 9.15 -3.12
N TYR A 198 13.75 9.78 -2.32
CA TYR A 198 13.82 9.70 -0.86
C TYR A 198 13.58 8.27 -0.32
N LEU A 199 12.79 7.46 -1.00
CA LEU A 199 12.52 6.09 -0.58
C LEU A 199 13.77 5.19 -0.65
N GLY A 200 14.61 5.37 -1.68
CA GLY A 200 15.78 4.53 -1.93
C GLY A 200 16.90 4.62 -0.89
N VAL A 201 16.85 5.58 0.02
CA VAL A 201 17.91 5.79 1.03
C VAL A 201 17.64 5.15 2.38
N HIS A 202 16.49 4.49 2.56
CA HIS A 202 16.08 3.95 3.84
C HIS A 202 16.31 2.44 3.95
N PRO A 203 17.35 1.97 4.68
CA PRO A 203 17.69 0.54 4.78
C PRO A 203 16.65 -0.29 5.55
N TRP A 204 15.71 0.35 6.24
CA TRP A 204 14.61 -0.30 6.97
C TRP A 204 13.36 -0.51 6.11
N LEU A 205 13.29 0.10 4.92
CA LEU A 205 12.15 0.03 4.02
C LEU A 205 12.32 -1.17 3.08
N GLY A 206 11.32 -2.03 3.02
CA GLY A 206 11.21 -3.10 2.03
C GLY A 206 10.59 -2.59 0.73
N TYR A 207 10.61 -3.43 -0.28
CA TYR A 207 10.00 -3.13 -1.58
C TYR A 207 9.04 -4.24 -1.97
N HIS A 208 8.04 -3.87 -2.76
CA HIS A 208 7.13 -4.80 -3.40
C HIS A 208 7.03 -4.49 -4.89
N ASP A 209 6.65 -5.47 -5.66
CA ASP A 209 6.42 -5.35 -7.07
C ASP A 209 5.01 -5.85 -7.39
N ASP A 210 4.19 -5.00 -7.98
CA ASP A 210 2.79 -5.30 -8.29
C ASP A 210 2.63 -5.86 -9.72
N MET A 211 3.65 -5.69 -10.57
CA MET A 211 3.60 -6.04 -12.00
C MET A 211 4.56 -7.16 -12.39
N PHE A 212 5.00 -7.94 -11.41
CA PHE A 212 5.84 -9.10 -11.68
C PHE A 212 5.08 -10.15 -12.56
N PRO A 213 5.63 -10.63 -13.66
CA PRO A 213 6.98 -10.41 -14.19
C PRO A 213 7.12 -9.28 -15.22
N GLU A 214 6.13 -8.43 -15.42
CA GLU A 214 6.08 -7.49 -16.54
C GLU A 214 7.19 -6.42 -16.49
N ASP A 215 7.60 -5.99 -15.30
CA ASP A 215 8.60 -4.93 -15.11
C ASP A 215 9.85 -5.37 -14.33
N THR A 216 10.03 -6.67 -14.10
CA THR A 216 11.19 -7.20 -13.34
C THR A 216 12.48 -7.34 -14.14
N ASP A 217 12.45 -7.14 -15.42
CA ASP A 217 13.63 -7.15 -16.29
C ASP A 217 14.38 -5.81 -16.32
N GLY A 218 13.99 -4.88 -15.44
CA GLY A 218 14.53 -3.52 -15.43
C GLY A 218 13.93 -2.64 -16.52
N GLY A 219 12.79 -3.08 -17.04
CA GLY A 219 11.98 -2.29 -17.95
C GLY A 219 11.61 -0.95 -17.33
N GLU A 220 11.48 0.01 -18.16
CA GLU A 220 11.20 1.39 -17.81
C GLU A 220 9.80 1.46 -17.14
N ALA A 221 9.77 1.80 -15.87
CA ALA A 221 8.55 2.21 -15.19
C ALA A 221 8.21 3.65 -15.52
#